data_35cb83456051e0e3e06044239fb24fb9
#
_entry.id   35cb83456051e0e3e06044239fb24fb9
#
_cell.length_a   1.000
_cell.length_b   1.000
_cell.length_c   1.000
_cell.angle_alpha   90.00
_cell.angle_beta   90.00
_cell.angle_gamma   90.00
#
_symmetry.space_group_name_H-M   'P 1'
#
loop_
_entity.id
_entity.type
_entity.pdbx_description
1 polymer ?
#
loop_
_entity_poly.entity_id
_entity_poly.type
_entity_poly.pdbx_seq_one_letter_code
_entity_poly.pdbx_strand_id
1 'polypeptide(L)'
;MKIITMHHILGNKVLEYDVDDRGVIVDEREIDRTVNHKPNIADWVKEHIVFWYDMSKPADTYSQNFNDWIPHPSINADIIITSTSFVITRFATLNDTVKCYIPDQTKNFPGMKVEVKGIVDGQELYWGYSADVKLVNITSDGTYDIPPLETVNGNLSFRNGNIVGACNITITQLPSGQSVPTNEILKANPYLQDFSGNNRPLKLNNFLFAAMSGVGGYEYNYLDSALFITYLSGVRGDGTITDNTITINNVKVSSGVIETRVNSPSKKYKVRVTGITSNETLRYVVYGDTSLGELATIIFDMKKDGEYELPASTYSATYNMKWQVIAASYPHTCNITIEQIPSYPNALVTDGVDDYGVVENFKSLQNYMMFFQCAIIRPATSKGMFSTTPIEGNIKGWMLLQGNSANEVRFGNNVYKNFNVTSSIGDKISYVLSANNELMTCYVGEEKATVTGTYKQTGANMSLFLSDNNNKTRFGSMAFYKSILFDSVPTKENDGFTEQDLIDYVLENLITK
;
A
#
# COMPACT_ATOMS: atom_id res chain seq x y z
N MET A 1 41.58 38.31 18.40
CA MET A 1 40.23 38.76 18.78
C MET A 1 39.25 37.73 18.19
N LYS A 2 38.55 36.98 19.03
CA LYS A 2 37.54 36.02 18.57
C LYS A 2 36.21 36.77 18.56
N ILE A 3 35.54 36.83 17.42
CA ILE A 3 34.22 37.45 17.26
C ILE A 3 33.18 36.33 17.34
N ILE A 4 32.16 36.53 18.14
CA ILE A 4 30.98 35.63 18.24
C ILE A 4 29.77 36.41 17.75
N THR A 5 29.12 35.89 16.73
CA THR A 5 27.89 36.48 16.22
C THR A 5 26.70 35.96 17.03
N MET A 6 25.91 36.86 17.57
CA MET A 6 24.70 36.57 18.35
C MET A 6 23.46 37.15 17.67
N HIS A 7 22.33 36.49 17.77
CA HIS A 7 21.07 36.95 17.22
C HIS A 7 20.05 37.22 18.31
N HIS A 8 19.41 38.40 18.27
CA HIS A 8 18.29 38.76 19.14
C HIS A 8 17.03 38.99 18.33
N ILE A 9 15.96 38.25 18.65
CA ILE A 9 14.70 38.30 17.89
C ILE A 9 13.74 39.24 18.57
N LEU A 10 13.35 40.34 17.89
CA LEU A 10 12.39 41.33 18.35
C LEU A 10 11.22 41.41 17.36
N GLY A 11 10.20 40.58 17.56
CA GLY A 11 9.05 40.54 16.65
C GLY A 11 9.47 40.14 15.23
N ASN A 12 9.29 41.01 14.27
CA ASN A 12 9.68 40.80 12.86
C ASN A 12 11.12 41.21 12.54
N LYS A 13 11.88 41.64 13.52
CA LYS A 13 13.27 42.09 13.34
C LYS A 13 14.21 41.12 14.00
N VAL A 14 15.34 40.89 13.38
CA VAL A 14 16.47 40.16 13.97
C VAL A 14 17.62 41.14 14.05
N LEU A 15 18.12 41.38 15.26
CA LEU A 15 19.35 42.12 15.47
C LEU A 15 20.49 41.14 15.57
N GLU A 16 21.49 41.30 14.72
CA GLU A 16 22.72 40.52 14.75
C GLU A 16 23.82 41.37 15.39
N TYR A 17 24.45 40.80 16.41
CA TYR A 17 25.53 41.43 17.14
C TYR A 17 26.82 40.66 16.97
N ASP A 18 27.87 41.30 16.56
CA ASP A 18 29.21 40.77 16.67
C ASP A 18 29.81 41.21 18.01
N VAL A 19 30.19 40.23 18.85
CA VAL A 19 30.70 40.43 20.20
C VAL A 19 32.14 39.98 20.26
N ASP A 20 33.02 40.83 20.81
CA ASP A 20 34.42 40.48 21.01
C ASP A 20 34.62 39.55 22.19
N ASP A 21 35.85 39.08 22.40
CA ASP A 21 36.25 38.17 23.48
C ASP A 21 36.11 38.73 24.90
N ARG A 22 35.75 40.01 25.03
CA ARG A 22 35.46 40.71 26.29
C ARG A 22 33.98 40.95 26.52
N GLY A 23 33.12 40.45 25.59
CA GLY A 23 31.67 40.62 25.65
C GLY A 23 31.19 42.01 25.20
N VAL A 24 32.02 42.78 24.48
CA VAL A 24 31.64 44.07 23.95
C VAL A 24 31.06 43.92 22.54
N ILE A 25 29.90 44.52 22.28
CA ILE A 25 29.29 44.57 20.95
C ILE A 25 30.19 45.48 20.09
N VAL A 26 30.79 44.89 19.05
CA VAL A 26 31.71 45.60 18.13
C VAL A 26 31.00 45.93 16.81
N ASP A 27 29.92 45.28 16.49
CA ASP A 27 29.03 45.56 15.37
C ASP A 27 27.61 45.17 15.70
N GLU A 28 26.65 46.02 15.26
CA GLU A 28 25.22 45.76 15.38
C GLU A 28 24.55 46.06 14.06
N ARG A 29 23.82 45.11 13.53
CA ARG A 29 23.08 45.25 12.27
C ARG A 29 21.67 44.67 12.39
N GLU A 30 20.74 45.43 11.89
CA GLU A 30 19.37 44.96 11.75
C GLU A 30 19.30 44.08 10.50
N ILE A 31 18.97 42.80 10.69
CA ILE A 31 18.65 41.90 9.60
C ILE A 31 17.15 41.98 9.40
N ASP A 32 16.74 42.54 8.28
CA ASP A 32 15.33 42.56 7.91
C ASP A 32 14.88 41.11 7.67
N ARG A 33 13.97 40.62 8.50
CA ARG A 33 13.34 39.30 8.28
C ARG A 33 12.51 39.24 7.00
N THR A 34 12.25 40.40 6.38
CA THR A 34 11.63 40.45 5.06
C THR A 34 12.60 40.13 3.93
N VAL A 35 13.92 40.03 4.20
CA VAL A 35 14.83 39.35 3.28
C VAL A 35 14.48 37.89 3.27
N ASN A 36 13.51 37.56 2.42
CA ASN A 36 13.09 36.27 1.95
C ASN A 36 14.10 35.15 2.29
N HIS A 37 13.96 34.54 3.48
CA HIS A 37 14.52 33.23 3.70
C HIS A 37 13.67 32.30 2.84
N LYS A 38 14.02 32.21 1.55
CA LYS A 38 13.37 31.28 0.65
C LYS A 38 13.53 29.92 1.28
N PRO A 39 12.43 29.19 1.52
CA PRO A 39 12.51 27.89 2.18
C PRO A 39 13.46 27.00 1.38
N ASN A 40 14.28 26.23 2.07
CA ASN A 40 14.98 25.18 1.35
C ASN A 40 13.96 24.13 0.86
N ILE A 41 14.32 23.34 -0.14
CA ILE A 41 13.40 22.35 -0.75
C ILE A 41 12.80 21.41 0.31
N ALA A 42 13.57 21.01 1.33
CA ALA A 42 13.07 20.12 2.37
C ALA A 42 11.99 20.74 3.26
N ASP A 43 12.09 22.04 3.57
CA ASP A 43 11.08 22.75 4.33
C ASP A 43 9.83 23.00 3.48
N TRP A 44 9.99 23.37 2.22
CA TRP A 44 8.90 23.49 1.26
C TRP A 44 8.12 22.18 1.12
N VAL A 45 8.83 21.02 1.02
CA VAL A 45 8.22 19.69 0.97
C VAL A 45 7.35 19.45 2.20
N LYS A 46 7.80 19.77 3.41
CA LYS A 46 7.02 19.60 4.64
C LYS A 46 5.78 20.49 4.67
N GLU A 47 5.86 21.70 4.13
CA GLU A 47 4.76 22.67 4.13
C GLU A 47 3.68 22.29 3.13
N HIS A 48 4.07 21.78 1.94
CA HIS A 48 3.16 21.58 0.81
C HIS A 48 2.75 20.12 0.57
N ILE A 49 3.29 19.17 1.36
CA ILE A 49 2.92 17.76 1.19
C ILE A 49 1.47 17.52 1.65
N VAL A 50 0.68 16.90 0.78
CA VAL A 50 -0.74 16.58 1.04
C VAL A 50 -0.89 15.16 1.56
N PHE A 51 -0.22 14.20 0.90
CA PHE A 51 -0.10 12.81 1.35
C PHE A 51 1.18 12.17 0.80
N TRP A 52 1.60 11.08 1.44
CA TRP A 52 2.71 10.24 1.03
C TRP A 52 2.43 8.77 1.33
N TYR A 53 2.26 7.96 0.29
CA TYR A 53 2.14 6.52 0.40
C TYR A 53 3.42 5.86 -0.09
N ASP A 54 3.94 4.89 0.66
CA ASP A 54 5.19 4.18 0.35
C ASP A 54 5.11 2.74 0.83
N MET A 55 5.07 1.81 -0.11
CA MET A 55 4.98 0.38 0.16
C MET A 55 6.26 -0.22 0.78
N SER A 56 7.38 0.49 0.73
CA SER A 56 8.66 0.06 1.31
C SER A 56 8.88 0.53 2.75
N LYS A 57 8.05 1.46 3.23
CA LYS A 57 8.17 1.98 4.60
C LYS A 57 7.41 1.13 5.60
N PRO A 58 7.99 0.88 6.78
CA PRO A 58 7.22 0.33 7.90
C PRO A 58 6.08 1.26 8.26
N ALA A 59 4.87 0.72 8.25
CA ALA A 59 3.64 1.38 8.68
C ALA A 59 3.23 0.88 10.06
N ASP A 60 2.49 1.70 10.78
CA ASP A 60 1.92 1.30 12.05
C ASP A 60 0.96 0.11 11.85
N THR A 61 1.13 -0.90 12.67
CA THR A 61 0.25 -2.07 12.68
C THR A 61 -0.70 -2.00 13.86
N TYR A 62 -1.94 -2.39 13.62
CA TYR A 62 -3.00 -2.37 14.62
C TYR A 62 -3.56 -3.77 14.83
N SER A 63 -3.85 -4.14 16.07
CA SER A 63 -4.40 -5.47 16.38
C SER A 63 -5.88 -5.61 16.02
N GLN A 64 -6.58 -4.49 15.82
CA GLN A 64 -8.00 -4.43 15.49
C GLN A 64 -8.27 -3.40 14.39
N ASN A 65 -9.33 -3.63 13.61
CA ASN A 65 -9.93 -2.63 12.74
C ASN A 65 -11.30 -2.24 13.29
N PHE A 66 -11.43 -1.03 13.81
CA PHE A 66 -12.68 -0.59 14.43
C PHE A 66 -13.84 -0.43 13.43
N ASN A 67 -13.57 -0.32 12.14
CA ASN A 67 -14.64 -0.34 11.13
C ASN A 67 -15.39 -1.68 11.05
N ASP A 68 -14.74 -2.77 11.49
CA ASP A 68 -15.38 -4.10 11.55
C ASP A 68 -16.26 -4.26 12.80
N TRP A 69 -16.24 -3.27 13.69
CA TRP A 69 -17.03 -3.28 14.91
C TRP A 69 -18.45 -2.80 14.61
N ILE A 70 -19.43 -3.66 14.85
CA ILE A 70 -20.83 -3.37 14.56
C ILE A 70 -21.44 -2.61 15.74
N PRO A 71 -22.01 -1.41 15.54
CA PRO A 71 -22.85 -0.76 16.55
C PRO A 71 -24.03 -1.69 16.89
N HIS A 72 -24.32 -1.85 18.17
CA HIS A 72 -25.49 -2.65 18.57
C HIS A 72 -26.78 -1.96 18.08
N PRO A 73 -27.76 -2.69 17.50
CA PRO A 73 -28.98 -2.09 16.95
C PRO A 73 -29.89 -1.39 17.99
N SER A 74 -29.62 -1.54 19.28
CA SER A 74 -30.33 -0.84 20.37
C SER A 74 -29.54 0.34 20.95
N ILE A 75 -28.52 0.84 20.25
CA ILE A 75 -27.69 1.94 20.76
C ILE A 75 -28.37 3.28 20.51
N ASN A 76 -28.60 3.99 21.60
CA ASN A 76 -28.94 5.41 21.59
C ASN A 76 -27.70 6.30 21.81
N ALA A 77 -26.50 5.83 21.41
CA ALA A 77 -25.26 6.60 21.47
C ALA A 77 -24.92 7.14 20.07
N ASP A 78 -24.49 8.40 20.04
CA ASP A 78 -23.97 9.02 18.81
C ASP A 78 -22.47 8.76 18.74
N ILE A 79 -22.02 7.97 17.74
CA ILE A 79 -20.65 7.49 17.62
C ILE A 79 -20.16 7.70 16.19
N ILE A 80 -18.94 8.23 16.07
CA ILE A 80 -18.18 8.28 14.81
C ILE A 80 -17.08 7.23 14.90
N ILE A 81 -17.01 6.33 13.91
CA ILE A 81 -16.05 5.22 13.87
C ILE A 81 -15.09 5.42 12.70
N THR A 82 -13.80 5.24 12.97
CA THR A 82 -12.74 5.11 11.96
C THR A 82 -12.05 3.74 12.13
N SER A 83 -11.08 3.42 11.27
CA SER A 83 -10.32 2.16 11.41
C SER A 83 -9.58 2.02 12.74
N THR A 84 -9.23 3.12 13.38
CA THR A 84 -8.40 3.13 14.59
C THR A 84 -8.99 3.92 15.75
N SER A 85 -10.14 4.58 15.58
CA SER A 85 -10.72 5.39 16.66
C SER A 85 -12.24 5.38 16.69
N PHE A 86 -12.77 5.61 17.89
CA PHE A 86 -14.17 5.97 18.14
C PHE A 86 -14.24 7.37 18.71
N VAL A 87 -15.19 8.16 18.27
CA VAL A 87 -15.58 9.41 18.93
C VAL A 87 -17.03 9.25 19.38
N ILE A 88 -17.26 9.26 20.69
CA ILE A 88 -18.57 9.13 21.31
C ILE A 88 -19.00 10.52 21.72
N THR A 89 -20.07 11.02 21.14
CA THR A 89 -20.58 12.37 21.41
C THR A 89 -21.76 12.39 22.35
N ARG A 90 -22.41 11.24 22.57
CA ARG A 90 -23.55 11.12 23.46
C ARG A 90 -23.80 9.68 23.90
N PHE A 91 -24.19 9.49 25.16
CA PHE A 91 -24.89 8.30 25.67
C PHE A 91 -26.30 8.66 26.08
N ALA A 92 -27.31 7.95 25.62
CA ALA A 92 -28.70 8.20 25.99
C ALA A 92 -29.09 7.55 27.32
N THR A 93 -28.49 6.39 27.63
CA THR A 93 -28.77 5.63 28.85
C THR A 93 -27.51 5.04 29.47
N LEU A 94 -27.61 4.64 30.77
CA LEU A 94 -26.50 4.00 31.50
C LEU A 94 -26.09 2.62 30.94
N ASN A 95 -26.94 2.00 30.13
CA ASN A 95 -26.66 0.68 29.56
C ASN A 95 -26.15 0.73 28.11
N ASP A 96 -25.92 1.94 27.59
CA ASP A 96 -25.44 2.10 26.23
C ASP A 96 -24.02 1.56 26.09
N THR A 97 -23.78 0.91 24.99
CA THR A 97 -22.50 0.26 24.70
C THR A 97 -22.02 0.62 23.30
N VAL A 98 -20.71 0.88 23.20
CA VAL A 98 -19.99 0.81 21.94
C VAL A 98 -19.56 -0.63 21.76
N LYS A 99 -20.33 -1.40 21.01
CA LYS A 99 -20.03 -2.82 20.86
C LYS A 99 -18.93 -3.07 19.86
N CYS A 100 -17.93 -3.81 20.29
CA CYS A 100 -17.18 -4.68 19.45
C CYS A 100 -17.99 -5.96 19.23
N TYR A 101 -18.48 -6.18 18.06
CA TYR A 101 -18.96 -7.48 17.64
C TYR A 101 -17.83 -8.16 16.88
N ILE A 102 -17.17 -9.14 17.51
CA ILE A 102 -16.36 -10.10 16.78
C ILE A 102 -17.36 -11.11 16.19
N PRO A 103 -17.58 -11.14 14.86
CA PRO A 103 -18.65 -11.93 14.25
C PRO A 103 -18.51 -13.45 14.49
N ASP A 104 -17.34 -13.88 14.91
CA ASP A 104 -17.01 -15.28 15.16
C ASP A 104 -16.60 -15.49 16.61
N GLN A 105 -17.53 -15.99 17.42
CA GLN A 105 -17.32 -16.28 18.84
C GLN A 105 -16.24 -17.32 19.13
N THR A 106 -15.66 -17.93 18.09
CA THR A 106 -14.61 -18.93 18.20
C THR A 106 -13.21 -18.35 18.09
N LYS A 107 -13.07 -17.05 17.82
CA LYS A 107 -11.76 -16.41 17.63
C LYS A 107 -11.24 -15.80 18.92
N ASN A 108 -9.92 -15.92 19.09
CA ASN A 108 -9.19 -15.22 20.12
C ASN A 108 -9.24 -13.71 19.91
N PHE A 109 -9.39 -12.94 20.98
CA PHE A 109 -9.17 -11.51 20.94
C PHE A 109 -7.70 -11.23 21.24
N PRO A 110 -6.92 -10.63 20.33
CA PRO A 110 -5.46 -10.50 20.52
C PRO A 110 -5.07 -9.43 21.52
N GLY A 111 -6.04 -8.71 22.09
CA GLY A 111 -5.79 -7.54 22.90
C GLY A 111 -5.48 -6.30 22.07
N MET A 112 -5.37 -5.17 22.72
CA MET A 112 -4.98 -3.90 22.11
C MET A 112 -4.55 -2.89 23.18
N LYS A 113 -3.83 -1.86 22.75
CA LYS A 113 -3.54 -0.70 23.59
C LYS A 113 -4.34 0.49 23.05
N VAL A 114 -5.01 1.22 23.94
CA VAL A 114 -5.83 2.37 23.55
C VAL A 114 -5.45 3.61 24.35
N GLU A 115 -5.52 4.76 23.71
CA GLU A 115 -5.53 6.07 24.36
C GLU A 115 -6.99 6.53 24.46
N VAL A 116 -7.41 6.94 25.66
CA VAL A 116 -8.74 7.49 25.93
C VAL A 116 -8.61 8.93 26.35
N LYS A 117 -9.42 9.80 25.74
CA LYS A 117 -9.49 11.24 26.03
C LYS A 117 -10.92 11.69 26.20
N GLY A 118 -11.14 12.69 27.03
CA GLY A 118 -12.43 13.31 27.27
C GLY A 118 -13.25 12.71 28.40
N ILE A 119 -12.65 11.88 29.26
CA ILE A 119 -13.27 11.42 30.50
C ILE A 119 -13.19 12.55 31.53
N VAL A 120 -14.35 13.02 31.95
CA VAL A 120 -14.46 14.04 33.01
C VAL A 120 -14.48 13.36 34.39
N ASP A 121 -14.00 14.06 35.40
CA ASP A 121 -13.97 13.56 36.79
C ASP A 121 -15.33 12.99 37.26
N GLY A 122 -15.32 11.81 37.84
CA GLY A 122 -16.51 11.06 38.21
C GLY A 122 -17.20 10.27 37.12
N GLN A 123 -16.76 10.39 35.86
CA GLN A 123 -17.25 9.54 34.75
C GLN A 123 -16.51 8.20 34.72
N GLU A 124 -17.25 7.17 34.28
CA GLU A 124 -16.73 5.80 34.13
C GLU A 124 -17.13 5.22 32.77
N LEU A 125 -16.15 4.74 32.04
CA LEU A 125 -16.28 3.86 30.91
C LEU A 125 -15.57 2.55 31.26
N TYR A 126 -16.01 1.42 30.74
CA TYR A 126 -15.30 0.16 30.96
C TYR A 126 -15.32 -0.74 29.73
N TRP A 127 -14.31 -1.58 29.63
CA TRP A 127 -14.22 -2.65 28.66
C TRP A 127 -14.67 -3.97 29.28
N GLY A 128 -15.57 -4.70 28.60
CA GLY A 128 -16.05 -5.97 29.15
C GLY A 128 -17.16 -6.63 28.34
N TYR A 129 -17.69 -7.77 28.84
CA TYR A 129 -18.73 -8.57 28.19
C TYR A 129 -20.17 -8.15 28.57
N SER A 130 -20.37 -7.75 29.82
CA SER A 130 -21.67 -7.41 30.37
C SER A 130 -21.53 -6.35 31.47
N ALA A 131 -22.62 -5.90 32.06
CA ALA A 131 -22.58 -4.99 33.18
C ALA A 131 -21.80 -5.56 34.38
N ASP A 132 -21.80 -6.88 34.53
CA ASP A 132 -21.21 -7.58 35.66
C ASP A 132 -19.75 -8.03 35.41
N VAL A 133 -19.26 -7.98 34.15
CA VAL A 133 -17.91 -8.42 33.81
C VAL A 133 -17.13 -7.26 33.22
N LYS A 134 -16.57 -6.44 34.08
CA LYS A 134 -15.68 -5.33 33.75
C LYS A 134 -14.24 -5.85 33.73
N LEU A 135 -13.60 -5.87 32.60
CA LEU A 135 -12.21 -6.31 32.41
C LEU A 135 -11.23 -5.16 32.63
N VAL A 136 -11.57 -3.98 32.15
CA VAL A 136 -10.76 -2.77 32.31
C VAL A 136 -11.69 -1.60 32.62
N ASN A 137 -11.45 -0.92 33.77
CA ASN A 137 -12.14 0.31 34.10
C ASN A 137 -11.36 1.53 33.64
N ILE A 138 -12.07 2.49 33.04
CA ILE A 138 -11.53 3.72 32.46
C ILE A 138 -12.24 4.89 33.12
N THR A 139 -11.54 5.53 34.06
CA THR A 139 -12.09 6.61 34.90
C THR A 139 -11.40 7.95 34.71
N SER A 140 -10.43 8.02 33.82
CA SER A 140 -9.71 9.25 33.48
C SER A 140 -9.14 9.16 32.05
N ASP A 141 -8.69 10.27 31.53
CA ASP A 141 -7.87 10.28 30.32
C ASP A 141 -6.57 9.53 30.56
N GLY A 142 -6.12 8.79 29.56
CA GLY A 142 -4.89 8.00 29.67
C GLY A 142 -4.79 6.87 28.66
N THR A 143 -3.75 6.07 28.84
CA THR A 143 -3.48 4.87 28.04
C THR A 143 -3.86 3.63 28.82
N TYR A 144 -4.58 2.72 28.17
CA TYR A 144 -5.09 1.49 28.76
C TYR A 144 -4.68 0.27 27.94
N ASP A 145 -4.21 -0.76 28.61
CA ASP A 145 -3.96 -2.06 28.03
C ASP A 145 -5.23 -2.91 28.11
N ILE A 146 -5.78 -3.25 26.96
CA ILE A 146 -6.92 -4.16 26.82
C ILE A 146 -6.36 -5.57 26.66
N PRO A 147 -6.58 -6.48 27.62
CA PRO A 147 -5.92 -7.79 27.62
C PRO A 147 -6.38 -8.69 26.46
N PRO A 148 -5.51 -9.59 25.98
CA PRO A 148 -5.92 -10.65 25.06
C PRO A 148 -6.82 -11.65 25.76
N LEU A 149 -7.71 -12.29 25.00
CA LEU A 149 -8.64 -13.30 25.48
C LEU A 149 -8.59 -14.51 24.55
N GLU A 150 -8.37 -15.70 25.12
CA GLU A 150 -8.29 -16.95 24.35
C GLU A 150 -9.65 -17.38 23.80
N THR A 151 -10.72 -17.08 24.54
CA THR A 151 -12.10 -17.36 24.13
C THR A 151 -12.98 -16.17 24.49
N VAL A 152 -13.80 -15.76 23.53
CA VAL A 152 -14.77 -14.67 23.71
C VAL A 152 -16.17 -15.26 23.82
N ASN A 153 -16.67 -15.36 25.05
CA ASN A 153 -18.06 -15.73 25.32
C ASN A 153 -18.93 -14.49 25.43
N GLY A 154 -19.47 -14.02 24.32
CA GLY A 154 -20.38 -12.86 24.31
C GLY A 154 -19.81 -11.64 23.58
N ASN A 155 -20.49 -10.51 23.74
CA ASN A 155 -20.15 -9.28 23.02
C ASN A 155 -19.15 -8.44 23.83
N LEU A 156 -17.91 -8.46 23.45
CA LEU A 156 -16.92 -7.48 23.95
C LEU A 156 -17.32 -6.06 23.53
N SER A 157 -17.22 -5.11 24.44
CA SER A 157 -17.59 -3.72 24.15
C SER A 157 -16.95 -2.74 25.10
N PHE A 158 -16.74 -1.50 24.63
CA PHE A 158 -16.66 -0.35 25.52
C PHE A 158 -18.08 -0.04 26.02
N ARG A 159 -18.24 0.08 27.30
CA ARG A 159 -19.54 0.22 27.95
C ARG A 159 -19.56 1.47 28.81
N ASN A 160 -20.70 2.09 28.81
CA ASN A 160 -20.99 3.20 29.68
C ASN A 160 -21.17 2.72 31.12
N GLY A 161 -20.38 3.28 32.06
CA GLY A 161 -20.54 3.03 33.50
C GLY A 161 -21.56 3.94 34.16
N ASN A 162 -21.48 5.24 33.89
CA ASN A 162 -22.33 6.24 34.56
C ASN A 162 -22.53 7.54 33.76
N ILE A 163 -22.19 7.57 32.48
CA ILE A 163 -22.27 8.77 31.64
C ILE A 163 -23.67 8.84 31.00
N VAL A 164 -24.38 9.95 31.19
CA VAL A 164 -25.68 10.20 30.54
C VAL A 164 -25.69 11.59 29.92
N GLY A 165 -26.12 11.69 28.67
CA GLY A 165 -26.18 12.95 27.94
C GLY A 165 -24.98 13.16 27.02
N ALA A 166 -24.73 14.43 26.68
CA ALA A 166 -23.62 14.80 25.81
C ALA A 166 -22.27 14.56 26.47
N CYS A 167 -21.35 14.01 25.71
CA CYS A 167 -19.94 13.79 26.08
C CYS A 167 -19.08 14.04 24.85
N ASN A 168 -17.77 13.95 25.01
CA ASN A 168 -16.83 14.00 23.88
C ASN A 168 -15.64 13.09 24.22
N ILE A 169 -15.90 11.78 24.13
CA ILE A 169 -14.90 10.77 24.48
C ILE A 169 -14.32 10.20 23.21
N THR A 170 -13.00 10.28 23.09
CA THR A 170 -12.26 9.67 21.98
C THR A 170 -11.48 8.46 22.52
N ILE A 171 -11.65 7.32 21.85
CA ILE A 171 -10.88 6.09 22.10
C ILE A 171 -10.09 5.82 20.84
N THR A 172 -8.77 5.93 20.92
CA THR A 172 -7.86 5.69 19.79
C THR A 172 -7.01 4.46 20.09
N GLN A 173 -7.02 3.49 19.17
CA GLN A 173 -6.09 2.36 19.27
C GLN A 173 -4.67 2.83 18.98
N LEU A 174 -3.74 2.48 19.86
CA LEU A 174 -2.33 2.71 19.64
C LEU A 174 -1.72 1.60 18.78
N PRO A 175 -0.69 1.90 17.97
CA PRO A 175 0.00 0.89 17.19
C PRO A 175 0.54 -0.25 18.03
N SER A 176 0.40 -1.48 17.55
CA SER A 176 0.97 -2.68 18.17
C SER A 176 2.42 -2.93 17.75
N GLY A 177 2.89 -2.25 16.72
CA GLY A 177 4.23 -2.32 16.16
C GLY A 177 4.32 -1.58 14.84
N GLN A 178 5.40 -1.82 14.11
CA GLN A 178 5.58 -1.32 12.75
C GLN A 178 6.06 -2.45 11.85
N SER A 179 5.52 -2.53 10.66
CA SER A 179 5.91 -3.48 9.63
C SER A 179 5.68 -2.90 8.24
N VAL A 180 6.49 -3.32 7.27
CA VAL A 180 6.15 -3.08 5.86
C VAL A 180 4.82 -3.75 5.56
N PRO A 181 3.97 -3.17 4.69
CA PRO A 181 2.70 -3.77 4.34
C PRO A 181 2.84 -5.21 3.85
N THR A 182 2.05 -6.11 4.39
CA THR A 182 1.88 -7.50 3.92
C THR A 182 0.42 -7.78 3.61
N ASN A 183 0.13 -8.87 2.93
CA ASN A 183 -1.26 -9.25 2.65
C ASN A 183 -2.08 -9.48 3.92
N GLU A 184 -1.49 -10.07 4.96
CA GLU A 184 -2.14 -10.31 6.25
C GLU A 184 -2.48 -8.99 6.95
N ILE A 185 -1.53 -8.04 6.98
CA ILE A 185 -1.74 -6.72 7.58
C ILE A 185 -2.83 -5.96 6.85
N LEU A 186 -2.75 -5.89 5.50
CA LEU A 186 -3.74 -5.15 4.71
C LEU A 186 -5.11 -5.85 4.66
N LYS A 187 -5.17 -7.16 4.80
CA LYS A 187 -6.43 -7.89 4.96
C LYS A 187 -7.10 -7.57 6.30
N ALA A 188 -6.32 -7.43 7.35
CA ALA A 188 -6.82 -7.03 8.66
C ALA A 188 -7.20 -5.53 8.72
N ASN A 189 -6.45 -4.68 8.03
CA ASN A 189 -6.69 -3.24 7.96
C ASN A 189 -6.40 -2.72 6.54
N PRO A 190 -7.42 -2.60 5.67
CA PRO A 190 -7.24 -2.29 4.25
C PRO A 190 -6.94 -0.80 3.98
N TYR A 191 -5.92 -0.27 4.63
CA TYR A 191 -5.47 1.10 4.48
C TYR A 191 -3.95 1.16 4.31
N LEU A 192 -3.48 1.97 3.35
CA LEU A 192 -2.08 2.40 3.35
C LEU A 192 -1.92 3.65 4.20
N GLN A 193 -0.92 3.62 5.08
CA GLN A 193 -0.58 4.76 5.93
C GLN A 193 -0.10 5.94 5.11
N ASP A 194 -0.53 7.13 5.54
CA ASP A 194 -0.02 8.40 5.05
C ASP A 194 1.21 8.83 5.88
N PHE A 195 2.36 8.89 5.25
CA PHE A 195 3.63 9.30 5.87
C PHE A 195 3.88 10.81 5.83
N SER A 196 2.94 11.60 5.28
CA SER A 196 3.06 13.07 5.28
C SER A 196 2.83 13.70 6.65
N GLY A 197 2.15 13.00 7.55
CA GLY A 197 1.67 13.53 8.83
C GLY A 197 0.27 14.17 8.77
N ASN A 198 -0.36 14.25 7.60
CA ASN A 198 -1.69 14.86 7.42
C ASN A 198 -2.86 13.91 7.69
N ASN A 199 -2.57 12.68 8.09
CA ASN A 199 -3.56 11.65 8.42
C ASN A 199 -4.62 11.44 7.31
N ARG A 200 -4.16 11.20 6.10
CA ARG A 200 -4.98 10.91 4.91
C ARG A 200 -4.69 9.49 4.39
N PRO A 201 -5.08 8.45 5.11
CA PRO A 201 -4.81 7.08 4.68
C PRO A 201 -5.53 6.77 3.36
N LEU A 202 -4.90 5.93 2.54
CA LEU A 202 -5.51 5.41 1.32
C LEU A 202 -6.32 4.17 1.66
N LYS A 203 -7.65 4.25 1.55
CA LYS A 203 -8.55 3.12 1.74
C LYS A 203 -8.52 2.20 0.52
N LEU A 204 -8.20 0.94 0.75
CA LEU A 204 -8.18 -0.10 -0.28
C LEU A 204 -9.54 -0.79 -0.38
N ASN A 205 -10.02 -0.98 -1.59
CA ASN A 205 -11.33 -1.57 -1.85
C ASN A 205 -11.19 -2.73 -2.85
N ASN A 206 -11.90 -3.81 -2.59
CA ASN A 206 -12.01 -5.03 -3.39
C ASN A 206 -10.72 -5.87 -3.50
N PHE A 207 -9.64 -5.48 -2.84
CA PHE A 207 -8.42 -6.28 -2.83
C PHE A 207 -8.65 -7.65 -2.17
N LEU A 208 -8.20 -8.70 -2.83
CA LEU A 208 -8.24 -10.07 -2.30
C LEU A 208 -7.11 -10.32 -1.29
N PHE A 209 -6.06 -9.48 -1.30
CA PHE A 209 -4.83 -9.64 -0.54
C PHE A 209 -4.20 -11.02 -0.73
N ALA A 210 -4.16 -11.42 -1.98
CA ALA A 210 -3.58 -12.66 -2.49
C ALA A 210 -2.78 -12.37 -3.76
N ALA A 211 -2.29 -13.41 -4.42
CA ALA A 211 -1.57 -13.28 -5.69
C ALA A 211 -2.38 -12.44 -6.70
N MET A 212 -1.76 -11.48 -7.36
CA MET A 212 -2.31 -10.55 -8.37
C MET A 212 -3.27 -9.47 -7.84
N SER A 213 -3.70 -9.49 -6.58
CA SER A 213 -4.54 -8.47 -5.95
C SER A 213 -4.10 -8.31 -4.49
N GLY A 214 -2.96 -7.63 -4.26
CA GLY A 214 -2.35 -7.48 -2.94
C GLY A 214 -0.87 -7.17 -3.00
N VAL A 215 -0.16 -7.40 -1.89
CA VAL A 215 1.28 -7.10 -1.79
C VAL A 215 2.12 -8.19 -2.43
N GLY A 216 3.13 -7.80 -3.22
CA GLY A 216 4.11 -8.72 -3.76
C GLY A 216 3.57 -9.61 -4.87
N GLY A 217 2.71 -9.08 -5.72
CA GLY A 217 2.08 -9.83 -6.80
C GLY A 217 3.04 -10.29 -7.89
N TYR A 218 2.51 -11.07 -8.82
CA TYR A 218 3.23 -11.70 -9.92
C TYR A 218 2.83 -11.07 -11.24
N GLU A 219 3.72 -11.03 -12.20
CA GLU A 219 3.33 -10.76 -13.58
C GLU A 219 2.43 -11.88 -14.12
N TYR A 220 2.74 -13.09 -13.76
CA TYR A 220 1.94 -14.29 -13.99
C TYR A 220 2.21 -15.29 -12.87
N ASN A 221 1.16 -15.83 -12.27
CA ASN A 221 1.30 -16.87 -11.26
C ASN A 221 1.40 -18.26 -11.94
N TYR A 222 2.61 -18.77 -12.07
CA TYR A 222 2.88 -20.07 -12.68
C TYR A 222 2.66 -21.26 -11.73
N LEU A 223 2.43 -20.99 -10.45
CA LEU A 223 2.15 -22.01 -9.43
C LEU A 223 0.68 -21.98 -8.95
N ASP A 224 -0.21 -21.29 -9.66
CA ASP A 224 -1.64 -21.28 -9.36
C ASP A 224 -2.21 -22.70 -9.45
N SER A 225 -2.89 -23.14 -8.39
CA SER A 225 -3.46 -24.48 -8.27
C SER A 225 -4.43 -24.83 -9.41
N ALA A 226 -5.13 -23.84 -9.95
CA ALA A 226 -6.04 -24.01 -11.09
C ALA A 226 -5.32 -24.43 -12.39
N LEU A 227 -4.02 -24.21 -12.48
CA LEU A 227 -3.21 -24.50 -13.66
C LEU A 227 -2.71 -25.95 -13.69
N PHE A 228 -2.81 -26.70 -12.59
CA PHE A 228 -2.20 -28.01 -12.46
C PHE A 228 -3.20 -29.16 -12.61
N ILE A 229 -2.77 -30.17 -13.37
CA ILE A 229 -3.35 -31.51 -13.28
C ILE A 229 -2.52 -32.25 -12.25
N THR A 230 -3.06 -32.36 -11.05
CA THR A 230 -2.35 -32.99 -9.98
C THR A 230 -2.37 -34.51 -10.11
N TYR A 231 -1.21 -35.11 -10.31
CA TYR A 231 -0.98 -36.52 -9.99
C TYR A 231 -0.52 -36.70 -8.53
N LEU A 232 -0.66 -35.67 -7.70
CA LEU A 232 -0.30 -35.70 -6.28
C LEU A 232 -1.27 -36.48 -5.40
N SER A 233 -2.44 -36.87 -5.93
CA SER A 233 -3.40 -37.66 -5.14
C SER A 233 -3.19 -39.18 -5.33
N GLY A 234 -2.16 -39.73 -4.70
CA GLY A 234 -2.04 -41.15 -4.49
C GLY A 234 -1.43 -42.00 -5.60
N VAL A 235 -1.40 -41.59 -6.87
CA VAL A 235 -0.90 -42.45 -7.97
C VAL A 235 0.59 -42.28 -8.20
N ARG A 236 1.12 -41.08 -8.24
CA ARG A 236 2.53 -40.79 -8.53
C ARG A 236 3.30 -40.14 -7.38
N GLY A 237 2.59 -39.60 -6.40
CA GLY A 237 3.17 -38.93 -5.24
C GLY A 237 2.11 -38.31 -4.33
N ASP A 238 2.55 -37.74 -3.23
CA ASP A 238 1.73 -37.02 -2.26
C ASP A 238 2.28 -35.59 -2.07
N GLY A 239 1.41 -34.64 -1.97
CA GLY A 239 1.77 -33.22 -1.75
C GLY A 239 0.57 -32.29 -1.86
N THR A 240 0.81 -31.00 -1.77
CA THR A 240 -0.23 -29.95 -1.83
C THR A 240 0.19 -28.85 -2.80
N ILE A 241 -0.79 -28.20 -3.40
CA ILE A 241 -0.61 -27.00 -4.20
C ILE A 241 -1.53 -25.93 -3.64
N THR A 242 -0.95 -24.80 -3.29
CA THR A 242 -1.65 -23.58 -2.90
C THR A 242 -1.43 -22.50 -3.97
N ASP A 243 -1.93 -21.30 -3.76
CA ASP A 243 -1.94 -20.23 -4.78
C ASP A 243 -0.56 -19.87 -5.38
N ASN A 244 0.53 -20.13 -4.66
CA ASN A 244 1.89 -19.79 -5.11
C ASN A 244 2.95 -20.79 -4.65
N THR A 245 2.54 -21.92 -4.09
CA THR A 245 3.44 -22.87 -3.44
C THR A 245 3.06 -24.30 -3.79
N ILE A 246 4.06 -25.10 -4.12
CA ILE A 246 3.95 -26.55 -4.30
C ILE A 246 4.76 -27.22 -3.21
N THR A 247 4.15 -28.14 -2.48
CA THR A 247 4.84 -29.02 -1.52
C THR A 247 4.77 -30.47 -1.99
N ILE A 248 5.90 -31.15 -2.05
CA ILE A 248 6.02 -32.56 -2.47
C ILE A 248 6.53 -33.36 -1.27
N ASN A 249 5.70 -34.28 -0.74
CA ASN A 249 6.02 -35.05 0.47
C ASN A 249 6.47 -36.48 0.16
N ASN A 250 6.07 -37.02 -0.99
CA ASN A 250 6.39 -38.39 -1.36
C ASN A 250 6.31 -38.55 -2.88
N VAL A 251 7.22 -39.37 -3.44
CA VAL A 251 7.27 -39.66 -4.87
C VAL A 251 7.27 -41.18 -5.05
N LYS A 252 6.28 -41.73 -5.76
CA LYS A 252 6.09 -43.19 -5.94
C LYS A 252 6.73 -43.74 -7.22
N VAL A 253 6.95 -42.87 -8.21
CA VAL A 253 7.48 -43.25 -9.52
C VAL A 253 8.40 -42.19 -10.10
N SER A 254 9.35 -42.60 -10.97
CA SER A 254 10.35 -41.68 -11.56
C SER A 254 9.81 -40.73 -12.64
N SER A 255 8.58 -40.87 -13.11
CA SER A 255 8.07 -40.20 -14.32
C SER A 255 7.51 -38.79 -14.12
N GLY A 256 7.68 -38.22 -12.93
CA GLY A 256 7.17 -36.86 -12.65
C GLY A 256 5.95 -36.86 -11.76
N VAL A 257 5.86 -35.79 -10.97
CA VAL A 257 4.91 -35.72 -9.88
C VAL A 257 3.83 -34.71 -10.17
N ILE A 258 4.18 -33.59 -10.85
CA ILE A 258 3.26 -32.49 -11.08
C ILE A 258 3.39 -32.05 -12.53
N GLU A 259 2.30 -32.11 -13.26
CA GLU A 259 2.21 -31.66 -14.64
C GLU A 259 1.17 -30.54 -14.76
N THR A 260 1.44 -29.55 -15.62
CA THR A 260 0.46 -28.53 -15.99
C THR A 260 -0.03 -28.78 -17.40
N ARG A 261 -1.29 -28.43 -17.66
CA ARG A 261 -1.84 -28.35 -19.03
C ARG A 261 -1.81 -26.92 -19.59
N VAL A 262 -1.10 -26.03 -18.94
CA VAL A 262 -1.04 -24.63 -19.35
C VAL A 262 0.13 -24.41 -20.27
N ASN A 263 0.02 -23.34 -21.05
CA ASN A 263 1.09 -22.82 -21.89
C ASN A 263 2.37 -22.67 -21.08
N SER A 264 3.46 -23.13 -21.64
CA SER A 264 4.80 -22.94 -21.06
C SER A 264 5.02 -21.46 -20.71
N PRO A 265 5.74 -21.15 -19.62
CA PRO A 265 6.03 -19.78 -19.25
C PRO A 265 6.69 -19.03 -20.42
N SER A 266 6.06 -17.97 -20.89
CA SER A 266 6.62 -17.12 -21.94
C SER A 266 7.71 -16.17 -21.43
N LYS A 267 7.84 -16.06 -20.11
CA LYS A 267 8.85 -15.25 -19.42
C LYS A 267 9.54 -16.07 -18.32
N LYS A 268 10.77 -15.68 -18.02
CA LYS A 268 11.48 -16.21 -16.86
C LYS A 268 10.77 -15.79 -15.59
N TYR A 269 10.78 -16.68 -14.60
CA TYR A 269 10.26 -16.39 -13.27
C TYR A 269 11.16 -16.99 -12.20
N LYS A 270 11.07 -16.49 -10.99
CA LYS A 270 11.91 -16.95 -9.88
C LYS A 270 11.12 -17.80 -8.92
N VAL A 271 11.78 -18.84 -8.41
CA VAL A 271 11.26 -19.68 -7.34
C VAL A 271 12.27 -19.81 -6.22
N ARG A 272 11.78 -19.94 -4.99
CA ARG A 272 12.53 -20.39 -3.83
C ARG A 272 12.22 -21.87 -3.63
N VAL A 273 13.26 -22.67 -3.52
CA VAL A 273 13.14 -24.12 -3.27
C VAL A 273 13.80 -24.43 -1.94
N THR A 274 13.09 -25.20 -1.10
CA THR A 274 13.59 -25.68 0.20
C THR A 274 13.29 -27.15 0.37
N GLY A 275 14.11 -27.86 1.17
CA GLY A 275 13.93 -29.25 1.54
C GLY A 275 14.61 -30.25 0.61
N ILE A 276 15.46 -29.80 -0.33
CA ILE A 276 16.26 -30.71 -1.16
C ILE A 276 17.40 -31.33 -0.33
N THR A 277 17.45 -32.64 -0.24
CA THR A 277 18.55 -33.37 0.39
C THR A 277 19.62 -33.77 -0.63
N SER A 278 20.79 -34.24 -0.16
CA SER A 278 21.91 -34.64 -1.03
C SER A 278 21.59 -35.82 -1.97
N ASN A 279 20.51 -36.53 -1.71
CA ASN A 279 20.09 -37.74 -2.48
C ASN A 279 19.00 -37.42 -3.50
N GLU A 280 18.63 -36.15 -3.65
CA GLU A 280 17.52 -35.71 -4.47
C GLU A 280 17.97 -34.65 -5.49
N THR A 281 17.28 -34.63 -6.62
CA THR A 281 17.33 -33.53 -7.58
C THR A 281 15.90 -33.16 -7.92
N LEU A 282 15.53 -31.88 -7.68
CA LEU A 282 14.29 -31.33 -8.19
C LEU A 282 14.54 -30.87 -9.62
N ARG A 283 13.79 -31.42 -10.56
CA ARG A 283 13.89 -31.11 -11.98
C ARG A 283 12.66 -30.34 -12.45
N TYR A 284 12.90 -29.21 -13.08
CA TYR A 284 11.91 -28.46 -13.83
C TYR A 284 12.06 -28.76 -15.32
N VAL A 285 10.96 -29.12 -15.98
CA VAL A 285 10.96 -29.49 -17.39
C VAL A 285 9.91 -28.66 -18.13
N VAL A 286 10.33 -28.03 -19.21
CA VAL A 286 9.44 -27.32 -20.14
C VAL A 286 9.60 -27.95 -21.53
N TYR A 287 8.49 -28.39 -22.10
CA TYR A 287 8.48 -28.97 -23.43
C TYR A 287 8.41 -27.87 -24.51
N GLY A 288 9.23 -27.99 -25.52
CA GLY A 288 9.23 -27.12 -26.70
C GLY A 288 8.30 -27.62 -27.81
N ASP A 289 8.19 -26.83 -28.87
CA ASP A 289 7.32 -27.09 -30.02
C ASP A 289 7.87 -28.21 -30.90
N THR A 290 6.98 -29.10 -31.35
CA THR A 290 7.26 -30.16 -32.31
C THR A 290 7.21 -29.70 -33.76
N SER A 291 6.80 -28.46 -34.05
CA SER A 291 6.65 -27.94 -35.43
C SER A 291 7.95 -27.85 -36.20
N LEU A 292 9.10 -27.94 -35.54
CA LEU A 292 10.45 -27.92 -36.13
C LEU A 292 11.12 -29.31 -36.16
N GLY A 293 10.38 -30.39 -35.91
CA GLY A 293 10.88 -31.77 -36.03
C GLY A 293 11.72 -32.27 -34.88
N GLU A 294 12.12 -31.45 -33.93
CA GLU A 294 12.78 -31.89 -32.69
C GLU A 294 12.09 -31.28 -31.46
N LEU A 295 11.76 -32.13 -30.49
CA LEU A 295 11.28 -31.71 -29.16
C LEU A 295 12.45 -31.06 -28.40
N ALA A 296 12.63 -29.77 -28.56
CA ALA A 296 13.52 -29.02 -27.68
C ALA A 296 12.93 -28.99 -26.28
N THR A 297 13.42 -29.86 -25.39
CA THR A 297 13.04 -29.90 -23.98
C THR A 297 14.04 -29.11 -23.17
N ILE A 298 13.56 -28.08 -22.47
CA ILE A 298 14.39 -27.36 -21.52
C ILE A 298 14.33 -28.12 -20.18
N ILE A 299 15.49 -28.56 -19.69
CA ILE A 299 15.63 -29.24 -18.41
C ILE A 299 16.46 -28.36 -17.47
N PHE A 300 15.94 -28.10 -16.29
CA PHE A 300 16.64 -27.33 -15.26
C PHE A 300 16.65 -28.09 -13.94
N ASP A 301 17.85 -28.51 -13.50
CA ASP A 301 18.06 -29.33 -12.31
C ASP A 301 18.51 -28.48 -11.12
N MET A 302 17.80 -28.60 -10.00
CA MET A 302 18.09 -27.99 -8.71
C MET A 302 18.51 -29.09 -7.72
N LYS A 303 19.72 -28.98 -7.16
CA LYS A 303 20.35 -30.01 -6.31
C LYS A 303 20.51 -29.60 -4.86
N LYS A 304 20.05 -28.43 -4.48
CA LYS A 304 20.11 -27.87 -3.13
C LYS A 304 19.03 -26.79 -2.95
N ASP A 305 18.80 -26.42 -1.72
CA ASP A 305 17.96 -25.29 -1.39
C ASP A 305 18.52 -23.99 -1.96
N GLY A 306 17.64 -23.08 -2.40
CA GLY A 306 18.04 -21.79 -2.96
C GLY A 306 16.96 -21.10 -3.76
N GLU A 307 17.34 -19.94 -4.30
CA GLU A 307 16.51 -19.20 -5.25
C GLU A 307 17.02 -19.47 -6.67
N TYR A 308 16.09 -19.72 -7.57
CA TYR A 308 16.37 -20.11 -8.94
C TYR A 308 15.55 -19.29 -9.91
N GLU A 309 16.20 -18.78 -10.96
CA GLU A 309 15.51 -18.19 -12.11
C GLU A 309 15.24 -19.28 -13.14
N LEU A 310 13.97 -19.60 -13.35
CA LEU A 310 13.55 -20.64 -14.26
C LEU A 310 13.45 -20.11 -15.69
N PRO A 311 13.86 -20.93 -16.69
CA PRO A 311 13.85 -20.52 -18.07
C PRO A 311 12.43 -20.34 -18.63
N ALA A 312 12.28 -19.38 -19.55
CA ALA A 312 11.08 -19.20 -20.33
C ALA A 312 11.05 -20.16 -21.52
N SER A 313 9.87 -20.52 -21.98
CA SER A 313 9.69 -21.18 -23.26
C SER A 313 9.44 -20.15 -24.37
N THR A 314 10.15 -20.25 -25.45
CA THR A 314 9.90 -19.41 -26.65
C THR A 314 8.71 -19.88 -27.48
N TYR A 315 8.07 -20.97 -27.09
CA TYR A 315 7.01 -21.63 -27.86
C TYR A 315 5.63 -21.36 -27.26
N SER A 316 4.70 -20.91 -28.07
CA SER A 316 3.35 -20.51 -27.67
C SER A 316 2.33 -21.66 -27.63
N ALA A 317 2.77 -22.90 -27.77
CA ALA A 317 1.86 -24.03 -27.89
C ALA A 317 1.56 -24.71 -26.55
N THR A 318 0.47 -25.41 -26.48
CA THR A 318 -0.17 -26.22 -25.41
C THR A 318 0.72 -27.30 -24.79
N TYR A 319 1.98 -27.03 -24.49
CA TYR A 319 2.88 -28.02 -23.92
C TYR A 319 3.07 -27.85 -22.42
N ASN A 320 3.16 -28.98 -21.74
CA ASN A 320 3.13 -29.11 -20.30
C ASN A 320 4.46 -28.72 -19.68
N MET A 321 4.40 -27.88 -18.67
CA MET A 321 5.45 -27.72 -17.69
C MET A 321 5.31 -28.83 -16.65
N LYS A 322 6.42 -29.41 -16.19
CA LYS A 322 6.37 -30.38 -15.11
C LYS A 322 7.50 -30.25 -14.10
N TRP A 323 7.18 -30.66 -12.90
CA TRP A 323 8.13 -30.84 -11.82
C TRP A 323 8.35 -32.31 -11.54
N GLN A 324 9.59 -32.70 -11.40
CA GLN A 324 10.01 -34.09 -11.12
C GLN A 324 10.99 -34.10 -9.95
N VAL A 325 10.81 -35.03 -9.04
CA VAL A 325 11.85 -35.36 -8.05
C VAL A 325 12.57 -36.61 -8.52
N ILE A 326 13.88 -36.47 -8.71
CA ILE A 326 14.76 -37.58 -9.09
C ILE A 326 15.48 -38.07 -7.84
N ALA A 327 15.29 -39.32 -7.51
CA ALA A 327 15.90 -40.01 -6.37
C ALA A 327 16.53 -41.36 -6.81
N ALA A 328 17.38 -41.93 -5.96
CA ALA A 328 18.07 -43.19 -6.25
C ALA A 328 17.12 -44.39 -6.30
N SER A 329 15.99 -44.32 -5.60
CA SER A 329 14.98 -45.40 -5.55
C SER A 329 13.58 -44.83 -5.34
N TYR A 330 12.54 -45.61 -5.69
CA TYR A 330 11.13 -45.30 -5.49
C TYR A 330 10.41 -46.46 -4.83
N PRO A 331 9.43 -46.24 -3.94
CA PRO A 331 8.97 -44.91 -3.49
C PRO A 331 10.03 -44.16 -2.69
N HIS A 332 10.01 -42.84 -2.76
CA HIS A 332 10.93 -41.95 -2.09
C HIS A 332 10.18 -40.87 -1.28
N THR A 333 10.48 -40.79 0.01
CA THR A 333 9.93 -39.74 0.89
C THR A 333 10.82 -38.52 0.81
N CYS A 334 10.24 -37.37 0.55
CA CYS A 334 10.88 -36.05 0.51
C CYS A 334 10.00 -35.01 1.22
N ASN A 335 10.49 -33.80 1.36
CA ASN A 335 9.70 -32.67 1.86
C ASN A 335 10.18 -31.42 1.14
N ILE A 336 9.91 -31.37 -0.16
CA ILE A 336 10.38 -30.28 -1.03
C ILE A 336 9.26 -29.26 -1.19
N THR A 337 9.57 -28.00 -0.89
CA THR A 337 8.68 -26.86 -1.11
C THR A 337 9.23 -25.98 -2.21
N ILE A 338 8.37 -25.63 -3.16
CA ILE A 338 8.63 -24.71 -4.29
C ILE A 338 7.68 -23.53 -4.13
N GLU A 339 8.21 -22.36 -3.93
CA GLU A 339 7.46 -21.10 -3.79
C GLU A 339 7.82 -20.17 -4.93
N GLN A 340 6.85 -19.61 -5.64
CA GLN A 340 7.13 -18.55 -6.62
C GLN A 340 7.47 -17.26 -5.90
N ILE A 341 8.60 -16.66 -6.28
CA ILE A 341 9.03 -15.36 -5.75
C ILE A 341 8.26 -14.26 -6.49
N PRO A 342 7.66 -13.30 -5.78
CA PRO A 342 6.95 -12.19 -6.39
C PRO A 342 7.79 -11.44 -7.42
N SER A 343 7.17 -11.11 -8.56
CA SER A 343 7.78 -10.29 -9.60
C SER A 343 7.90 -8.83 -9.17
N TYR A 344 7.02 -8.40 -8.28
CA TYR A 344 6.90 -7.03 -7.80
C TYR A 344 6.98 -6.99 -6.27
N PRO A 345 8.15 -7.31 -5.67
CA PRO A 345 8.31 -7.27 -4.22
C PRO A 345 8.11 -5.83 -3.71
N ASN A 346 7.51 -5.71 -2.53
CA ASN A 346 7.20 -4.43 -1.90
C ASN A 346 6.33 -3.49 -2.78
N ALA A 347 5.45 -4.05 -3.60
CA ALA A 347 4.45 -3.30 -4.35
C ALA A 347 3.04 -3.76 -4.00
N LEU A 348 2.08 -2.86 -4.04
CA LEU A 348 0.67 -3.21 -4.04
C LEU A 348 0.25 -3.48 -5.48
N VAL A 349 -0.09 -4.72 -5.78
CA VAL A 349 -0.49 -5.15 -7.13
C VAL A 349 -2.01 -5.10 -7.24
N THR A 350 -2.49 -4.54 -8.35
CA THR A 350 -3.91 -4.48 -8.72
C THR A 350 -4.20 -5.40 -9.90
N ASP A 351 -5.31 -6.11 -9.86
CA ASP A 351 -5.69 -7.11 -10.86
C ASP A 351 -6.24 -6.49 -12.18
N GLY A 352 -6.65 -5.22 -12.13
CA GLY A 352 -7.27 -4.51 -13.26
C GLY A 352 -8.74 -4.86 -13.47
N VAL A 353 -9.37 -5.55 -12.52
CA VAL A 353 -10.79 -5.96 -12.55
C VAL A 353 -11.65 -5.05 -11.70
N ASP A 354 -11.33 -4.91 -10.41
CA ASP A 354 -12.13 -4.13 -9.45
C ASP A 354 -11.34 -3.54 -8.27
N ASP A 355 -10.03 -3.75 -8.20
CA ASP A 355 -9.14 -3.17 -7.17
C ASP A 355 -9.00 -1.66 -7.32
N TYR A 356 -9.22 -0.91 -6.23
CA TYR A 356 -8.97 0.53 -6.22
C TYR A 356 -8.70 1.08 -4.81
N GLY A 357 -8.03 2.24 -4.77
CA GLY A 357 -7.79 3.01 -3.56
C GLY A 357 -8.58 4.32 -3.56
N VAL A 358 -9.00 4.80 -2.39
CA VAL A 358 -9.70 6.09 -2.23
C VAL A 358 -9.04 6.91 -1.14
N VAL A 359 -8.72 8.16 -1.46
CA VAL A 359 -8.43 9.22 -0.49
C VAL A 359 -9.74 9.96 -0.24
N GLU A 360 -10.33 9.75 0.93
CA GLU A 360 -11.59 10.36 1.31
C GLU A 360 -11.42 11.83 1.72
N ASN A 361 -12.48 12.63 1.60
CA ASN A 361 -12.51 14.05 1.96
C ASN A 361 -11.38 14.88 1.30
N PHE A 362 -11.03 14.48 0.07
CA PHE A 362 -10.01 15.16 -0.71
C PHE A 362 -10.58 16.43 -1.33
N LYS A 363 -9.94 17.58 -1.07
CA LYS A 363 -10.26 18.82 -1.77
C LYS A 363 -9.50 18.86 -3.09
N SER A 364 -10.21 19.14 -4.17
CA SER A 364 -9.57 19.36 -5.46
C SER A 364 -8.61 20.55 -5.41
N LEU A 365 -7.41 20.33 -5.91
CA LEU A 365 -6.35 21.34 -5.97
C LEU A 365 -6.29 21.95 -7.36
N GLN A 366 -6.07 23.26 -7.43
CA GLN A 366 -5.89 23.96 -8.68
C GLN A 366 -4.45 23.89 -9.18
N ASN A 367 -3.51 24.00 -8.24
CA ASN A 367 -2.09 23.82 -8.45
C ASN A 367 -1.65 22.60 -7.66
N TYR A 368 -0.84 21.72 -8.26
CA TYR A 368 -0.34 20.54 -7.56
C TYR A 368 0.82 19.90 -8.30
N MET A 369 1.60 19.12 -7.57
CA MET A 369 2.54 18.15 -8.15
C MET A 369 2.28 16.76 -7.57
N MET A 370 2.09 15.78 -8.44
CA MET A 370 1.84 14.39 -8.09
C MET A 370 2.97 13.51 -8.61
N PHE A 371 3.63 12.82 -7.70
CA PHE A 371 4.60 11.77 -7.99
C PHE A 371 3.91 10.43 -7.84
N PHE A 372 4.03 9.57 -8.86
CA PHE A 372 3.39 8.27 -8.90
C PHE A 372 4.35 7.24 -9.47
N GLN A 373 4.79 6.29 -8.64
CA GLN A 373 5.72 5.24 -9.04
C GLN A 373 5.00 3.90 -9.14
N CYS A 374 5.01 3.32 -10.33
CA CYS A 374 4.41 2.02 -10.59
C CYS A 374 5.11 1.27 -11.73
N ALA A 375 4.77 -0.02 -11.86
CA ALA A 375 5.02 -0.80 -13.07
C ALA A 375 3.68 -1.22 -13.68
N ILE A 376 3.50 -1.00 -14.98
CA ILE A 376 2.29 -1.44 -15.69
C ILE A 376 2.43 -2.94 -15.97
N ILE A 377 1.47 -3.74 -15.50
CA ILE A 377 1.46 -5.20 -15.67
C ILE A 377 0.69 -5.60 -16.92
N ARG A 378 -0.53 -5.07 -17.08
CA ARG A 378 -1.39 -5.31 -18.24
C ARG A 378 -1.87 -3.98 -18.80
N PRO A 379 -1.23 -3.46 -19.83
CA PRO A 379 -1.66 -2.20 -20.42
C PRO A 379 -3.04 -2.34 -21.07
N ALA A 380 -3.88 -1.36 -20.82
CA ALA A 380 -5.19 -1.26 -21.47
C ALA A 380 -5.64 0.19 -21.52
N THR A 381 -6.23 0.58 -22.64
CA THR A 381 -6.63 1.98 -22.90
C THR A 381 -7.53 2.53 -21.82
N SER A 382 -7.18 3.71 -21.34
CA SER A 382 -7.97 4.50 -20.37
C SER A 382 -8.20 3.82 -19.04
N LYS A 383 -7.37 2.86 -18.64
CA LYS A 383 -7.34 2.30 -17.30
C LYS A 383 -6.70 3.30 -16.33
N GLY A 384 -7.29 3.44 -15.14
CA GLY A 384 -6.86 4.47 -14.19
C GLY A 384 -5.56 4.14 -13.49
N MET A 385 -4.69 5.13 -13.39
CA MET A 385 -3.57 5.15 -12.45
C MET A 385 -3.95 6.01 -11.25
N PHE A 386 -4.41 7.23 -11.48
CA PHE A 386 -5.15 8.01 -10.51
C PHE A 386 -6.18 8.94 -11.18
N SER A 387 -7.18 9.38 -10.41
CA SER A 387 -8.25 10.25 -10.90
C SER A 387 -8.88 11.05 -9.76
N THR A 388 -9.25 12.29 -10.05
CA THR A 388 -10.08 13.14 -9.19
C THR A 388 -11.48 13.33 -9.77
N THR A 389 -11.92 12.44 -10.66
CA THR A 389 -13.25 12.54 -11.27
C THR A 389 -14.34 12.48 -10.19
N PRO A 390 -15.28 13.45 -10.16
CA PRO A 390 -16.34 13.47 -9.17
C PRO A 390 -17.32 12.30 -9.34
N ILE A 391 -18.02 11.99 -8.26
CA ILE A 391 -19.02 10.92 -8.23
C ILE A 391 -20.27 11.25 -9.06
N GLU A 392 -20.50 12.53 -9.40
CA GLU A 392 -21.68 12.97 -10.15
C GLU A 392 -21.33 13.91 -11.31
N GLY A 393 -21.93 13.65 -12.46
CA GLY A 393 -21.85 14.52 -13.65
C GLY A 393 -20.76 14.17 -14.65
N ASN A 394 -20.78 14.87 -15.79
CA ASN A 394 -19.80 14.74 -16.87
C ASN A 394 -18.50 15.55 -16.65
N ILE A 395 -18.23 15.97 -15.42
CA ILE A 395 -17.05 16.74 -15.10
C ILE A 395 -15.88 15.77 -14.95
N LYS A 396 -14.87 15.93 -15.80
CA LYS A 396 -13.64 15.14 -15.72
C LYS A 396 -12.64 15.95 -14.89
N GLY A 397 -12.19 15.33 -13.79
CA GLY A 397 -11.06 15.83 -13.03
C GLY A 397 -9.73 15.53 -13.73
N TRP A 398 -8.64 15.82 -13.05
CA TRP A 398 -7.33 15.42 -13.55
C TRP A 398 -7.15 13.91 -13.42
N MET A 399 -6.45 13.37 -14.40
CA MET A 399 -6.23 11.93 -14.51
C MET A 399 -4.85 11.64 -15.06
N LEU A 400 -4.28 10.53 -14.62
CA LEU A 400 -3.24 9.79 -15.29
C LEU A 400 -3.77 8.39 -15.61
N LEU A 401 -3.73 8.01 -16.86
CA LEU A 401 -4.33 6.78 -17.37
C LEU A 401 -3.29 5.97 -18.13
N GLN A 402 -3.45 4.66 -18.13
CA GLN A 402 -2.71 3.76 -19.02
C GLN A 402 -3.14 3.99 -20.47
N GLY A 403 -2.19 3.90 -21.40
CA GLY A 403 -2.43 3.84 -22.84
C GLY A 403 -2.66 2.42 -23.35
N ASN A 404 -2.53 2.24 -24.68
CA ASN A 404 -2.69 0.93 -25.33
C ASN A 404 -1.52 -0.02 -25.09
N SER A 405 -0.39 0.51 -24.67
CA SER A 405 0.87 -0.21 -24.42
C SER A 405 1.54 0.32 -23.16
N ALA A 406 2.53 -0.38 -22.64
CA ALA A 406 3.25 0.04 -21.44
C ALA A 406 4.05 1.34 -21.65
N ASN A 407 4.39 1.63 -22.89
CA ASN A 407 5.12 2.84 -23.28
C ASN A 407 4.19 4.01 -23.67
N GLU A 408 2.92 3.96 -23.33
CA GLU A 408 1.98 5.05 -23.58
C GLU A 408 1.19 5.37 -22.32
N VAL A 409 1.16 6.64 -21.94
CA VAL A 409 0.26 7.16 -20.90
C VAL A 409 -0.61 8.26 -21.46
N ARG A 410 -1.75 8.46 -20.83
CA ARG A 410 -2.70 9.49 -21.18
C ARG A 410 -2.98 10.34 -19.94
N PHE A 411 -2.82 11.63 -20.06
CA PHE A 411 -3.04 12.55 -18.94
C PHE A 411 -3.81 13.78 -19.36
N GLY A 412 -4.42 14.46 -18.44
CA GLY A 412 -5.13 15.70 -18.71
C GLY A 412 -6.24 15.99 -17.70
N ASN A 413 -6.89 17.13 -17.95
CA ASN A 413 -8.05 17.63 -17.25
C ASN A 413 -9.05 18.12 -18.30
N ASN A 414 -10.17 17.43 -18.53
CA ASN A 414 -11.11 17.60 -19.64
C ASN A 414 -10.53 17.41 -21.04
N VAL A 415 -9.36 17.95 -21.30
CA VAL A 415 -8.58 17.74 -22.53
C VAL A 415 -7.46 16.78 -22.19
N TYR A 416 -7.27 15.76 -23.01
CA TYR A 416 -6.29 14.71 -22.78
C TYR A 416 -5.21 14.73 -23.84
N LYS A 417 -4.00 14.37 -23.42
CA LYS A 417 -2.87 14.14 -24.30
C LYS A 417 -2.32 12.75 -24.07
N ASN A 418 -2.04 12.06 -25.17
CA ASN A 418 -1.24 10.84 -25.15
C ASN A 418 0.24 11.25 -25.10
N PHE A 419 1.00 10.53 -24.32
CA PHE A 419 2.42 10.73 -24.14
C PHE A 419 3.11 9.37 -24.25
N ASN A 420 3.99 9.23 -25.24
CA ASN A 420 4.82 8.04 -25.38
C ASN A 420 6.04 8.16 -24.48
N VAL A 421 6.30 7.14 -23.70
CA VAL A 421 7.42 7.04 -22.78
C VAL A 421 8.27 5.83 -23.11
N THR A 422 9.56 5.90 -22.86
CA THR A 422 10.45 4.76 -23.08
C THR A 422 10.30 3.77 -21.92
N SER A 423 9.45 2.77 -22.07
CA SER A 423 9.22 1.75 -21.04
C SER A 423 8.71 0.43 -21.63
N SER A 424 8.85 -0.64 -20.86
CA SER A 424 8.32 -1.97 -21.15
C SER A 424 7.35 -2.42 -20.04
N ILE A 425 6.57 -3.45 -20.31
CA ILE A 425 5.72 -4.08 -19.28
C ILE A 425 6.61 -4.55 -18.12
N GLY A 426 6.23 -4.19 -16.90
CA GLY A 426 6.95 -4.55 -15.69
C GLY A 426 8.06 -3.58 -15.29
N ASP A 427 8.41 -2.60 -16.12
CA ASP A 427 9.37 -1.58 -15.75
C ASP A 427 8.81 -0.66 -14.67
N LYS A 428 9.60 -0.45 -13.63
CA LYS A 428 9.28 0.47 -12.53
C LYS A 428 9.56 1.91 -12.96
N ILE A 429 8.50 2.68 -13.16
CA ILE A 429 8.55 4.04 -13.69
C ILE A 429 8.00 5.04 -12.68
N SER A 430 8.64 6.20 -12.60
CA SER A 430 8.16 7.35 -11.84
C SER A 430 7.55 8.38 -12.81
N TYR A 431 6.26 8.62 -12.67
CA TYR A 431 5.52 9.65 -13.36
C TYR A 431 5.40 10.86 -12.45
N VAL A 432 5.66 12.05 -12.99
CA VAL A 432 5.42 13.31 -12.27
C VAL A 432 4.39 14.11 -13.06
N LEU A 433 3.26 14.41 -12.44
CA LEU A 433 2.30 15.36 -12.98
C LEU A 433 2.41 16.66 -12.24
N SER A 434 2.58 17.74 -12.98
CA SER A 434 2.53 19.09 -12.49
C SER A 434 1.36 19.81 -13.12
N ALA A 435 0.56 20.48 -12.33
CA ALA A 435 -0.52 21.34 -12.80
C ALA A 435 -0.39 22.72 -12.19
N ASN A 436 -0.38 23.72 -13.06
CA ASN A 436 -0.42 25.13 -12.68
C ASN A 436 -1.57 25.80 -13.45
N ASN A 437 -2.68 26.03 -12.75
CA ASN A 437 -3.93 26.52 -13.34
C ASN A 437 -4.43 25.60 -14.48
N GLU A 438 -4.35 26.08 -15.72
CA GLU A 438 -4.82 25.36 -16.90
C GLU A 438 -3.74 24.52 -17.58
N LEU A 439 -2.48 24.69 -17.19
CA LEU A 439 -1.36 23.97 -17.79
C LEU A 439 -1.05 22.72 -16.97
N MET A 440 -1.07 21.56 -17.62
CA MET A 440 -0.65 20.30 -17.01
C MET A 440 0.51 19.71 -17.78
N THR A 441 1.56 19.32 -17.07
CA THR A 441 2.76 18.70 -17.61
C THR A 441 2.97 17.33 -16.98
N CYS A 442 3.25 16.33 -17.79
CA CYS A 442 3.68 15.01 -17.35
C CYS A 442 5.16 14.81 -17.69
N TYR A 443 5.93 14.38 -16.70
CA TYR A 443 7.36 14.07 -16.83
C TYR A 443 7.58 12.59 -16.60
N VAL A 444 8.49 12.00 -17.38
CA VAL A 444 9.01 10.65 -17.20
C VAL A 444 10.50 10.68 -17.52
N GLY A 445 11.33 10.62 -16.47
CA GLY A 445 12.76 10.89 -16.63
C GLY A 445 13.00 12.31 -17.18
N GLU A 446 13.76 12.41 -18.28
CA GLU A 446 14.02 13.67 -18.97
C GLU A 446 12.91 14.05 -19.98
N GLU A 447 12.03 13.11 -20.31
CA GLU A 447 10.94 13.33 -21.27
C GLU A 447 9.78 14.06 -20.61
N LYS A 448 9.12 14.96 -21.36
CA LYS A 448 7.93 15.67 -20.88
C LYS A 448 6.94 15.96 -21.99
N ALA A 449 5.67 16.02 -21.59
CA ALA A 449 4.59 16.45 -22.47
C ALA A 449 3.64 17.37 -21.70
N THR A 450 3.05 18.35 -22.40
CA THR A 450 2.19 19.36 -21.80
C THR A 450 0.85 19.42 -22.52
N VAL A 451 -0.22 19.68 -21.77
CA VAL A 451 -1.57 19.91 -22.29
C VAL A 451 -2.19 21.10 -21.56
N THR A 452 -2.91 21.94 -22.31
CA THR A 452 -3.74 23.01 -21.74
C THR A 452 -5.18 22.52 -21.63
N GLY A 453 -5.79 22.67 -20.46
CA GLY A 453 -7.16 22.26 -20.21
C GLY A 453 -7.81 23.19 -19.17
N THR A 454 -9.13 23.28 -19.20
CA THR A 454 -9.85 24.11 -18.23
C THR A 454 -9.93 23.39 -16.90
N TYR A 455 -9.37 23.98 -15.85
CA TYR A 455 -9.54 23.47 -14.49
C TYR A 455 -11.02 23.47 -14.11
N LYS A 456 -11.48 22.38 -13.55
CA LYS A 456 -12.78 22.27 -12.90
C LYS A 456 -12.62 21.65 -11.53
N GLN A 457 -13.22 22.29 -10.54
CA GLN A 457 -13.30 21.73 -9.20
C GLN A 457 -14.01 20.37 -9.27
N THR A 458 -13.41 19.39 -8.67
CA THR A 458 -13.88 18.00 -8.69
C THR A 458 -14.52 17.64 -7.35
N GLY A 459 -15.03 16.42 -7.22
CA GLY A 459 -15.68 15.94 -6.00
C GLY A 459 -14.72 15.75 -4.82
N ALA A 460 -15.28 15.27 -3.72
CA ALA A 460 -14.62 15.17 -2.42
C ALA A 460 -13.66 13.98 -2.27
N ASN A 461 -13.42 13.18 -3.31
CA ASN A 461 -12.56 12.00 -3.23
C ASN A 461 -11.57 11.96 -4.39
N MET A 462 -10.38 11.43 -4.12
CA MET A 462 -9.40 11.07 -5.14
C MET A 462 -9.26 9.55 -5.16
N SER A 463 -9.19 8.97 -6.35
CA SER A 463 -8.95 7.52 -6.52
C SER A 463 -7.57 7.24 -7.06
N LEU A 464 -6.98 6.17 -6.57
CA LEU A 464 -5.85 5.49 -7.19
C LEU A 464 -6.32 4.18 -7.84
N PHE A 465 -5.71 3.80 -8.96
CA PHE A 465 -5.98 2.58 -9.74
C PHE A 465 -7.33 2.55 -10.46
N LEU A 466 -8.08 3.64 -10.45
CA LEU A 466 -9.40 3.77 -11.02
C LEU A 466 -9.52 5.09 -11.79
N SER A 467 -10.11 5.08 -12.99
CA SER A 467 -10.33 6.29 -13.78
C SER A 467 -11.75 6.85 -13.71
N ASP A 468 -12.71 6.06 -13.31
CA ASP A 468 -14.13 6.46 -13.28
C ASP A 468 -14.74 6.15 -11.92
N ASN A 469 -14.74 7.15 -11.05
CA ASN A 469 -15.29 7.04 -9.69
C ASN A 469 -16.80 6.84 -9.66
N ASN A 470 -17.52 7.31 -10.68
CA ASN A 470 -18.97 7.19 -10.75
C ASN A 470 -19.43 5.76 -10.98
N ASN A 471 -18.90 5.17 -12.04
CA ASN A 471 -19.34 3.86 -12.49
C ASN A 471 -18.46 2.75 -11.92
N LYS A 472 -17.41 3.09 -11.16
CA LYS A 472 -16.38 2.17 -10.69
C LYS A 472 -15.93 1.24 -11.80
N THR A 473 -15.43 1.83 -12.87
CA THR A 473 -14.96 1.13 -14.07
C THR A 473 -13.56 1.58 -14.44
N ARG A 474 -12.90 0.84 -15.32
CA ARG A 474 -11.57 1.14 -15.85
C ARG A 474 -10.48 1.08 -14.80
N PHE A 475 -10.46 -0.02 -14.08
CA PHE A 475 -9.41 -0.33 -13.11
C PHE A 475 -8.07 -0.60 -13.81
N GLY A 476 -6.99 -0.06 -13.25
CA GLY A 476 -5.64 -0.29 -13.77
C GLY A 476 -5.04 -1.59 -13.26
N SER A 477 -4.27 -2.28 -14.10
CA SER A 477 -3.47 -3.44 -13.68
C SER A 477 -2.01 -3.02 -13.59
N MET A 478 -1.52 -2.86 -12.37
CA MET A 478 -0.19 -2.33 -12.08
C MET A 478 0.37 -2.82 -10.75
N ALA A 479 1.67 -2.71 -10.58
CA ALA A 479 2.35 -2.78 -9.31
C ALA A 479 2.66 -1.36 -8.83
N PHE A 480 2.02 -0.93 -7.77
CA PHE A 480 2.17 0.39 -7.18
C PHE A 480 3.23 0.36 -6.08
N TYR A 481 4.15 1.31 -6.09
CA TYR A 481 5.22 1.42 -5.10
C TYR A 481 5.07 2.63 -4.19
N LYS A 482 4.93 3.81 -4.78
CA LYS A 482 4.92 5.08 -4.04
C LYS A 482 4.04 6.13 -4.71
N SER A 483 3.49 7.03 -3.90
CA SER A 483 2.83 8.23 -4.39
C SER A 483 2.96 9.37 -3.40
N ILE A 484 3.28 10.56 -3.91
CA ILE A 484 3.41 11.79 -3.12
C ILE A 484 2.64 12.89 -3.85
N LEU A 485 1.82 13.63 -3.13
CA LEU A 485 1.11 14.79 -3.65
C LEU A 485 1.49 16.04 -2.89
N PHE A 486 1.75 17.11 -3.62
CA PHE A 486 1.94 18.48 -3.12
C PHE A 486 0.80 19.36 -3.61
N ASP A 487 0.39 20.33 -2.81
CA ASP A 487 -0.69 21.29 -3.12
C ASP A 487 -0.22 22.56 -3.86
N SER A 488 1.03 22.59 -4.28
CA SER A 488 1.65 23.70 -4.98
C SER A 488 2.66 23.24 -6.03
N VAL A 489 3.04 24.15 -6.90
CA VAL A 489 4.12 24.03 -7.88
C VAL A 489 5.13 25.15 -7.58
N PRO A 490 6.40 24.83 -7.28
CA PRO A 490 7.37 25.87 -6.91
C PRO A 490 7.78 26.72 -8.11
N THR A 491 8.08 27.96 -7.81
CA THR A 491 8.65 28.91 -8.79
C THR A 491 9.94 29.53 -8.26
N LYS A 492 10.89 29.78 -9.15
CA LYS A 492 12.17 30.40 -8.78
C LYS A 492 11.98 31.74 -8.07
N GLU A 493 10.96 32.48 -8.47
CA GLU A 493 10.65 33.79 -7.94
C GLU A 493 10.15 33.73 -6.49
N ASN A 494 9.19 32.87 -6.21
CA ASN A 494 8.56 32.78 -4.90
C ASN A 494 9.34 31.89 -3.93
N ASP A 495 9.86 30.74 -4.41
CA ASP A 495 10.37 29.67 -3.58
C ASP A 495 11.91 29.55 -3.60
N GLY A 496 12.57 30.21 -4.56
CA GLY A 496 14.04 30.19 -4.69
C GLY A 496 14.60 29.03 -5.50
N PHE A 497 13.77 28.04 -5.84
CA PHE A 497 14.11 26.89 -6.65
C PHE A 497 13.00 26.62 -7.69
N THR A 498 13.31 25.84 -8.69
CA THR A 498 12.39 25.54 -9.80
C THR A 498 11.61 24.26 -9.55
N GLU A 499 10.58 24.05 -10.36
CA GLU A 499 9.85 22.78 -10.44
C GLU A 499 10.80 21.58 -10.70
N GLN A 500 11.81 21.76 -11.58
CA GLN A 500 12.80 20.71 -11.86
C GLN A 500 13.66 20.40 -10.63
N ASP A 501 14.11 21.41 -9.88
CA ASP A 501 14.87 21.21 -8.65
C ASP A 501 14.08 20.38 -7.62
N LEU A 502 12.74 20.61 -7.52
CA LEU A 502 11.87 19.78 -6.67
C LEU A 502 11.73 18.35 -7.21
N ILE A 503 11.56 18.17 -8.52
CA ILE A 503 11.49 16.85 -9.14
C ILE A 503 12.74 16.05 -8.80
N ASP A 504 13.91 16.60 -9.02
CA ASP A 504 15.19 15.95 -8.76
C ASP A 504 15.33 15.59 -7.28
N TYR A 505 15.01 16.53 -6.37
CA TYR A 505 15.04 16.29 -4.94
C TYR A 505 14.12 15.15 -4.50
N VAL A 506 12.87 15.14 -4.96
CA VAL A 506 11.88 14.13 -4.57
C VAL A 506 12.26 12.76 -5.14
N LEU A 507 12.68 12.69 -6.39
CA LEU A 507 13.12 11.43 -7.00
C LEU A 507 14.32 10.85 -6.26
N GLU A 508 15.32 11.67 -5.93
CA GLU A 508 16.53 11.22 -5.24
C GLU A 508 16.27 10.83 -3.77
N ASN A 509 15.51 11.64 -3.04
CA ASN A 509 15.44 11.54 -1.58
C ASN A 509 14.21 10.78 -1.06
N LEU A 510 13.08 10.77 -1.80
CA LEU A 510 11.82 10.21 -1.34
C LEU A 510 11.35 9.02 -2.18
N ILE A 511 11.68 8.98 -3.46
CA ILE A 511 11.20 7.93 -4.37
C ILE A 511 12.23 6.81 -4.54
N THR A 512 13.50 7.13 -4.73
CA THR A 512 14.56 6.15 -5.03
C THR A 512 15.07 5.43 -3.77
N LYS A 513 15.00 6.07 -2.61
CA LYS A 513 15.30 5.47 -1.31
C LYS A 513 14.14 4.62 -0.81
#